data_1122dea26f82c42261fecb9ec1ce7d1c
#
_entry.id   1122dea26f82c42261fecb9ec1ce7d1c
#
_cell.length_a   1.000
_cell.length_b   1.000
_cell.length_c   1.000
_cell.angle_alpha   90.00
_cell.angle_beta   90.00
_cell.angle_gamma   90.00
#
_symmetry.space_group_name_H-M   'P 1'
#
loop_
_entity.id
_entity.type
_entity.pdbx_description
1 polymer ?
#
loop_
_entity_poly.entity_id
_entity_poly.type
_entity_poly.pdbx_seq_one_letter_code
_entity_poly.pdbx_strand_id
1 'polypeptide(L)'
;MPAPDMTGSDMPGPGGSAQARDAIDAFLRHLADRGLSATTRRIRKTYLNEYLRHAQRASEDPADAADPDAVRPLTARELLDADRARAWLSDAAAGKTRIRNTSRGPEASAYPNSMRVRIDSVNAFAEFIGEPARLDRQPPARGFHLTPGDTEALLHDLTVKRPIHANAMTALRTAAVAALVADTGRGVPELADLNVRALHLDGDDPYAEVEGESVPLTQSTVHILTRWLAARESIVADLEGSDPGHLWIPTKPGRARGGVPSAKPGINPAAVRTLHASHRALVSQLLGTPLRPGALRAAAEPHLLAAPEQARS
;
A
#
# COMPACT_ATOMS: atom_id res chain seq x y z
N MET A 1 -16.38 24.61 35.70
CA MET A 1 -17.42 24.09 34.81
C MET A 1 -16.84 22.94 34.05
N PRO A 2 -17.34 21.71 34.16
CA PRO A 2 -16.84 20.57 33.38
C PRO A 2 -17.33 20.70 31.92
N ALA A 3 -16.45 20.38 30.98
CA ALA A 3 -16.75 20.32 29.54
C ALA A 3 -17.80 19.24 29.26
N PRO A 4 -18.69 19.42 28.27
CA PRO A 4 -19.67 18.41 27.92
C PRO A 4 -18.96 17.22 27.24
N ASP A 5 -19.24 16.05 27.79
CA ASP A 5 -18.90 14.73 27.28
C ASP A 5 -19.60 14.52 25.92
N MET A 6 -18.87 14.67 24.83
CA MET A 6 -19.35 14.37 23.48
C MET A 6 -19.26 12.86 23.27
N THR A 7 -20.14 12.12 23.93
CA THR A 7 -20.39 10.73 23.58
C THR A 7 -20.91 10.67 22.15
N GLY A 8 -20.05 10.16 21.24
CA GLY A 8 -20.38 9.91 19.86
C GLY A 8 -21.67 9.09 19.78
N SER A 9 -22.62 9.59 19.02
CA SER A 9 -23.89 8.95 18.74
C SER A 9 -23.66 7.56 18.14
N ASP A 10 -23.71 6.54 18.97
CA ASP A 10 -23.77 5.12 18.56
C ASP A 10 -25.16 4.90 17.95
N MET A 11 -25.33 5.28 16.67
CA MET A 11 -26.49 4.89 15.90
C MET A 11 -26.41 3.37 15.72
N PRO A 12 -27.37 2.60 16.24
CA PRO A 12 -27.38 1.16 16.03
C PRO A 12 -27.43 0.89 14.52
N GLY A 13 -26.58 -0.03 14.06
CA GLY A 13 -26.59 -0.47 12.68
C GLY A 13 -27.95 -1.05 12.28
N PRO A 14 -28.23 -1.18 10.98
CA PRO A 14 -29.48 -1.68 10.45
C PRO A 14 -29.71 -3.12 10.83
N GLY A 15 -30.01 -3.64 11.83
CA GLY A 15 -30.21 -5.02 12.31
C GLY A 15 -30.06 -6.14 11.25
N GLY A 16 -29.90 -7.36 11.71
CA GLY A 16 -29.64 -8.51 10.83
C GLY A 16 -30.74 -8.83 9.79
N SER A 17 -31.93 -8.23 9.90
CA SER A 17 -33.05 -8.39 8.96
C SER A 17 -32.96 -7.49 7.72
N ALA A 18 -32.06 -6.50 7.70
CA ALA A 18 -31.86 -5.65 6.53
C ALA A 18 -31.27 -6.45 5.35
N GLN A 19 -31.54 -6.02 4.12
CA GLN A 19 -30.89 -6.63 2.95
C GLN A 19 -29.37 -6.47 3.05
N ALA A 20 -28.64 -7.54 2.72
CA ALA A 20 -27.18 -7.58 2.86
C ALA A 20 -26.47 -6.44 2.10
N ARG A 21 -26.97 -6.08 0.91
CA ARG A 21 -26.39 -4.98 0.12
C ARG A 21 -26.55 -3.63 0.81
N ASP A 22 -27.75 -3.34 1.28
CA ASP A 22 -28.06 -2.06 1.97
C ASP A 22 -27.30 -1.93 3.29
N ALA A 23 -27.18 -3.06 4.00
CA ALA A 23 -26.41 -3.14 5.23
C ALA A 23 -24.90 -2.92 4.98
N ILE A 24 -24.33 -3.47 3.90
CA ILE A 24 -22.93 -3.20 3.50
C ILE A 24 -22.73 -1.71 3.18
N ASP A 25 -23.65 -1.10 2.43
CA ASP A 25 -23.55 0.32 2.10
C ASP A 25 -23.70 1.21 3.34
N ALA A 26 -24.56 0.86 4.28
CA ALA A 26 -24.67 1.53 5.58
C ALA A 26 -23.37 1.40 6.41
N PHE A 27 -22.78 0.21 6.45
CA PHE A 27 -21.50 -0.01 7.09
C PHE A 27 -20.39 0.84 6.49
N LEU A 28 -20.31 0.96 5.18
CA LEU A 28 -19.29 1.78 4.51
C LEU A 28 -19.45 3.27 4.80
N ARG A 29 -20.69 3.77 4.96
CA ARG A 29 -20.95 5.14 5.45
C ARG A 29 -20.50 5.31 6.89
N HIS A 30 -20.87 4.40 7.78
CA HIS A 30 -20.40 4.41 9.17
C HIS A 30 -18.87 4.46 9.29
N LEU A 31 -18.15 3.71 8.45
CA LEU A 31 -16.69 3.79 8.42
C LEU A 31 -16.16 5.15 7.95
N ALA A 32 -16.89 5.83 7.07
CA ALA A 32 -16.55 7.18 6.63
C ALA A 32 -16.73 8.20 7.78
N ASP A 33 -17.85 8.10 8.49
CA ASP A 33 -18.19 8.98 9.62
C ASP A 33 -17.19 8.82 10.78
N ARG A 34 -16.65 7.61 10.95
CA ARG A 34 -15.54 7.33 11.89
C ARG A 34 -14.16 7.76 11.39
N GLY A 35 -14.06 8.45 10.28
CA GLY A 35 -12.79 8.97 9.76
C GLY A 35 -11.84 7.92 9.15
N LEU A 36 -12.30 6.69 8.85
CA LEU A 36 -11.42 5.69 8.22
C LEU A 36 -11.01 6.13 6.81
N SER A 37 -9.74 5.86 6.46
CA SER A 37 -9.17 6.27 5.18
C SER A 37 -9.98 5.72 3.98
N ALA A 38 -10.03 6.49 2.90
CA ALA A 38 -10.69 6.09 1.65
C ALA A 38 -10.14 4.74 1.13
N THR A 39 -8.85 4.47 1.32
CA THR A 39 -8.22 3.21 0.93
C THR A 39 -8.75 2.04 1.75
N THR A 40 -8.86 2.17 3.07
CA THR A 40 -9.41 1.13 3.94
C THR A 40 -10.87 0.83 3.59
N ARG A 41 -11.69 1.87 3.40
CA ARG A 41 -13.10 1.73 2.99
C ARG A 41 -13.23 1.01 1.65
N ARG A 42 -12.42 1.38 0.66
CA ARG A 42 -12.40 0.73 -0.67
C ARG A 42 -12.04 -0.75 -0.58
N ILE A 43 -11.05 -1.11 0.23
CA ILE A 43 -10.62 -2.51 0.42
C ILE A 43 -11.75 -3.31 1.06
N ARG A 44 -12.37 -2.81 2.14
CA ARG A 44 -13.51 -3.47 2.79
C ARG A 44 -14.70 -3.63 1.86
N LYS A 45 -15.05 -2.59 1.09
CA LYS A 45 -16.07 -2.66 0.05
C LYS A 45 -15.79 -3.78 -0.96
N THR A 46 -14.53 -3.88 -1.41
CA THR A 46 -14.14 -4.91 -2.39
C THR A 46 -14.37 -6.31 -1.85
N TYR A 47 -13.96 -6.59 -0.61
CA TYR A 47 -14.09 -7.93 -0.05
C TYR A 47 -15.52 -8.27 0.40
N LEU A 48 -16.27 -7.34 0.94
CA LEU A 48 -17.69 -7.58 1.26
C LEU A 48 -18.53 -7.80 0.00
N ASN A 49 -18.28 -7.07 -1.07
CA ASN A 49 -18.95 -7.30 -2.36
C ASN A 49 -18.49 -8.60 -3.04
N GLU A 50 -17.24 -9.03 -2.85
CA GLU A 50 -16.75 -10.35 -3.27
C GLU A 50 -17.50 -11.44 -2.53
N TYR A 51 -17.63 -11.30 -1.21
CA TYR A 51 -18.35 -12.23 -0.36
C TYR A 51 -19.85 -12.30 -0.72
N LEU A 52 -20.53 -11.17 -0.85
CA LEU A 52 -21.95 -11.12 -1.23
C LEU A 52 -22.20 -11.86 -2.53
N ARG A 53 -21.38 -11.62 -3.56
CA ARG A 53 -21.51 -12.33 -4.86
C ARG A 53 -21.28 -13.84 -4.74
N HIS A 54 -20.31 -14.25 -3.93
CA HIS A 54 -20.07 -15.67 -3.68
C HIS A 54 -21.27 -16.30 -2.97
N ALA A 55 -21.82 -15.65 -1.96
CA ALA A 55 -22.97 -16.10 -1.20
C ALA A 55 -24.25 -16.20 -2.05
N GLN A 56 -24.47 -15.26 -2.95
CA GLN A 56 -25.60 -15.27 -3.91
C GLN A 56 -25.51 -16.46 -4.85
N ARG A 57 -24.34 -16.71 -5.48
CA ARG A 57 -24.14 -17.87 -6.37
C ARG A 57 -24.35 -19.20 -5.67
N ALA A 58 -23.95 -19.32 -4.41
CA ALA A 58 -24.15 -20.54 -3.64
C ALA A 58 -25.61 -20.78 -3.21
N SER A 59 -26.45 -19.73 -3.33
CA SER A 59 -27.88 -19.80 -3.00
C SER A 59 -28.76 -19.98 -4.25
N GLU A 60 -28.19 -19.92 -5.45
CA GLU A 60 -28.87 -20.20 -6.70
C GLU A 60 -29.08 -21.70 -6.82
N ASP A 61 -30.36 -22.15 -6.75
CA ASP A 61 -30.71 -23.51 -7.11
C ASP A 61 -30.49 -23.70 -8.62
N PRO A 62 -29.81 -24.78 -9.07
CA PRO A 62 -29.67 -25.03 -10.50
C PRO A 62 -31.03 -25.07 -11.28
N ALA A 63 -32.10 -25.33 -10.57
CA ALA A 63 -33.48 -25.31 -11.15
C ALA A 63 -34.01 -23.88 -11.39
N ASP A 64 -33.53 -22.89 -10.61
CA ASP A 64 -33.96 -21.49 -10.71
C ASP A 64 -33.08 -20.65 -11.67
N ALA A 65 -32.03 -21.25 -12.24
CA ALA A 65 -31.11 -20.58 -13.17
C ALA A 65 -31.78 -20.08 -14.47
N ALA A 66 -33.05 -20.40 -14.71
CA ALA A 66 -33.83 -19.97 -15.88
C ALA A 66 -34.41 -18.55 -15.72
N ASP A 67 -34.51 -18.00 -14.51
CA ASP A 67 -35.02 -16.66 -14.22
C ASP A 67 -34.02 -15.81 -13.45
N PRO A 68 -33.28 -14.90 -14.11
CA PRO A 68 -32.30 -14.04 -13.43
C PRO A 68 -32.92 -13.06 -12.42
N ASP A 69 -34.23 -12.84 -12.44
CA ASP A 69 -34.95 -12.00 -11.50
C ASP A 69 -35.42 -12.77 -10.24
N ALA A 70 -35.31 -14.10 -10.23
CA ALA A 70 -35.74 -14.95 -9.12
C ALA A 70 -34.76 -15.03 -7.97
N VAL A 71 -33.57 -14.40 -8.04
CA VAL A 71 -32.57 -14.45 -6.98
C VAL A 71 -33.08 -13.71 -5.74
N ARG A 72 -33.53 -14.46 -4.74
CA ARG A 72 -33.95 -13.90 -3.46
C ARG A 72 -32.79 -13.13 -2.82
N PRO A 73 -32.98 -11.83 -2.51
CA PRO A 73 -31.95 -11.04 -1.85
C PRO A 73 -31.66 -11.58 -0.45
N LEU A 74 -30.37 -11.81 -0.14
CA LEU A 74 -29.92 -12.24 1.18
C LEU A 74 -30.07 -11.11 2.20
N THR A 75 -30.51 -11.45 3.40
CA THR A 75 -30.40 -10.57 4.55
C THR A 75 -28.98 -10.50 5.07
N ALA A 76 -28.66 -9.48 5.86
CA ALA A 76 -27.33 -9.32 6.48
C ALA A 76 -26.99 -10.50 7.42
N ARG A 77 -27.99 -11.04 8.14
CA ARG A 77 -27.82 -12.21 9.00
C ARG A 77 -27.52 -13.48 8.20
N GLU A 78 -28.25 -13.72 7.11
CA GLU A 78 -28.01 -14.86 6.21
C GLU A 78 -26.63 -14.77 5.54
N LEU A 79 -26.15 -13.55 5.21
CA LEU A 79 -24.79 -13.35 4.73
C LEU A 79 -23.75 -13.71 5.78
N LEU A 80 -23.99 -13.41 7.06
CA LEU A 80 -23.07 -13.67 8.16
C LEU A 80 -23.11 -15.10 8.68
N ASP A 81 -23.80 -16.02 8.01
CA ASP A 81 -23.75 -17.43 8.31
C ASP A 81 -22.31 -17.97 8.29
N ALA A 82 -21.95 -18.71 9.33
CA ALA A 82 -20.56 -19.14 9.56
C ALA A 82 -20.06 -20.14 8.51
N ASP A 83 -20.94 -21.04 8.03
CA ASP A 83 -20.55 -22.05 7.04
C ASP A 83 -20.37 -21.40 5.68
N ARG A 84 -21.23 -20.47 5.34
CA ARG A 84 -21.15 -19.63 4.13
C ARG A 84 -19.85 -18.81 4.12
N ALA A 85 -19.51 -18.19 5.23
CA ALA A 85 -18.29 -17.42 5.37
C ALA A 85 -17.02 -18.29 5.22
N ARG A 86 -17.05 -19.50 5.81
CA ARG A 86 -15.94 -20.48 5.70
C ARG A 86 -15.79 -20.98 4.25
N ALA A 87 -16.89 -21.29 3.58
CA ALA A 87 -16.87 -21.72 2.18
C ALA A 87 -16.26 -20.63 1.27
N TRP A 88 -16.70 -19.36 1.43
CA TRP A 88 -16.09 -18.24 0.71
C TRP A 88 -14.60 -18.09 0.99
N LEU A 89 -14.17 -18.17 2.26
CA LEU A 89 -12.75 -18.06 2.60
C LEU A 89 -11.92 -19.20 2.01
N SER A 90 -12.46 -20.43 1.98
CA SER A 90 -11.82 -21.57 1.33
C SER A 90 -11.60 -21.32 -0.16
N ASP A 91 -12.64 -20.88 -0.87
CA ASP A 91 -12.56 -20.57 -2.30
C ASP A 91 -11.68 -19.35 -2.58
N ALA A 92 -11.69 -18.34 -1.70
CA ALA A 92 -10.79 -17.20 -1.79
C ALA A 92 -9.32 -17.61 -1.60
N ALA A 93 -9.02 -18.50 -0.66
CA ALA A 93 -7.68 -19.06 -0.45
C ALA A 93 -7.19 -19.82 -1.68
N ALA A 94 -8.06 -20.62 -2.30
CA ALA A 94 -7.80 -21.33 -3.55
C ALA A 94 -7.71 -20.43 -4.79
N GLY A 95 -8.01 -19.13 -4.66
CA GLY A 95 -7.99 -18.16 -5.78
C GLY A 95 -9.23 -18.13 -6.67
N LYS A 96 -10.24 -18.95 -6.39
CA LYS A 96 -11.47 -19.08 -7.21
C LYS A 96 -12.36 -17.82 -7.22
N THR A 97 -12.25 -16.95 -6.20
CA THR A 97 -13.06 -15.72 -6.12
C THR A 97 -12.49 -14.55 -6.93
N ARG A 98 -11.37 -14.72 -7.62
CA ARG A 98 -10.68 -13.65 -8.34
C ARG A 98 -11.42 -13.26 -9.61
N ILE A 99 -11.72 -11.96 -9.72
CA ILE A 99 -12.30 -11.38 -10.93
C ILE A 99 -11.22 -10.78 -11.83
N ARG A 100 -10.10 -10.33 -11.26
CA ARG A 100 -9.01 -9.67 -11.97
C ARG A 100 -7.68 -10.09 -11.36
N ASN A 101 -6.93 -10.86 -12.03
CA ASN A 101 -5.47 -10.88 -11.92
C ASN A 101 -4.86 -11.86 -12.93
N THR A 102 -4.42 -11.34 -14.03
CA THR A 102 -3.76 -12.13 -15.08
C THR A 102 -2.27 -12.35 -14.80
N SER A 103 -1.66 -11.54 -13.91
CA SER A 103 -0.20 -11.58 -13.70
C SER A 103 0.29 -12.80 -12.91
N ARG A 104 -0.58 -13.47 -12.15
CA ARG A 104 -0.23 -14.64 -11.34
C ARG A 104 -0.93 -15.93 -11.80
N GLY A 105 -1.72 -15.85 -12.84
CA GLY A 105 -2.57 -16.94 -13.30
C GLY A 105 -3.88 -17.05 -12.51
N PRO A 106 -4.88 -17.74 -13.07
CA PRO A 106 -6.23 -17.86 -12.50
C PRO A 106 -6.25 -18.63 -11.16
N GLU A 107 -5.34 -19.57 -10.97
CA GLU A 107 -5.31 -20.49 -9.81
C GLU A 107 -4.34 -20.05 -8.70
N ALA A 108 -3.75 -18.88 -8.80
CA ALA A 108 -2.82 -18.44 -7.77
C ALA A 108 -3.53 -18.22 -6.44
N SER A 109 -3.13 -18.95 -5.39
CA SER A 109 -3.66 -18.82 -4.02
C SER A 109 -3.61 -17.39 -3.49
N ALA A 110 -4.51 -17.03 -2.61
CA ALA A 110 -4.50 -15.72 -1.96
C ALA A 110 -3.32 -15.60 -0.97
N TYR A 111 -2.76 -14.40 -0.84
CA TYR A 111 -1.76 -14.15 0.19
C TYR A 111 -2.38 -14.18 1.60
N PRO A 112 -1.67 -14.67 2.63
CA PRO A 112 -2.15 -14.70 4.01
C PRO A 112 -2.70 -13.35 4.50
N ASN A 113 -2.01 -12.25 4.21
CA ASN A 113 -2.49 -10.91 4.59
C ASN A 113 -3.78 -10.51 3.85
N SER A 114 -4.00 -10.96 2.62
CA SER A 114 -5.27 -10.73 1.92
C SER A 114 -6.40 -11.53 2.54
N MET A 115 -6.12 -12.74 3.02
CA MET A 115 -7.08 -13.56 3.77
C MET A 115 -7.43 -12.91 5.10
N ARG A 116 -6.44 -12.42 5.84
CA ARG A 116 -6.66 -11.69 7.08
C ARG A 116 -7.56 -10.46 6.89
N VAL A 117 -7.34 -9.67 5.86
CA VAL A 117 -8.17 -8.49 5.59
C VAL A 117 -9.61 -8.88 5.22
N ARG A 118 -9.83 -10.02 4.55
CA ARG A 118 -11.17 -10.57 4.33
C ARG A 118 -11.87 -10.89 5.65
N ILE A 119 -11.20 -11.62 6.53
CA ILE A 119 -11.71 -11.95 7.88
C ILE A 119 -12.02 -10.67 8.66
N ASP A 120 -11.08 -9.73 8.71
CA ASP A 120 -11.26 -8.44 9.40
C ASP A 120 -12.44 -7.62 8.83
N SER A 121 -12.70 -7.73 7.53
CA SER A 121 -13.82 -7.04 6.90
C SER A 121 -15.17 -7.64 7.30
N VAL A 122 -15.28 -8.98 7.35
CA VAL A 122 -16.50 -9.67 7.77
C VAL A 122 -16.74 -9.48 9.27
N ASN A 123 -15.70 -9.62 10.11
CA ASN A 123 -15.83 -9.43 11.55
C ASN A 123 -16.28 -8.01 11.91
N ALA A 124 -15.70 -6.98 11.26
CA ALA A 124 -16.10 -5.60 11.49
C ALA A 124 -17.51 -5.30 10.98
N PHE A 125 -17.96 -5.98 9.91
CA PHE A 125 -19.33 -5.88 9.43
C PHE A 125 -20.30 -6.57 10.39
N ALA A 126 -19.96 -7.78 10.90
CA ALA A 126 -20.77 -8.49 11.89
C ALA A 126 -20.95 -7.66 13.17
N GLU A 127 -19.86 -7.05 13.66
CA GLU A 127 -19.89 -6.13 14.81
C GLU A 127 -20.84 -4.94 14.58
N PHE A 128 -20.79 -4.33 13.40
CA PHE A 128 -21.69 -3.23 13.02
C PHE A 128 -23.17 -3.63 12.98
N ILE A 129 -23.45 -4.86 12.53
CA ILE A 129 -24.83 -5.40 12.47
C ILE A 129 -25.33 -5.86 13.86
N GLY A 130 -24.42 -6.05 14.82
CA GLY A 130 -24.75 -6.62 16.14
C GLY A 130 -24.87 -8.13 16.13
N GLU A 131 -24.31 -8.83 15.14
CA GLU A 131 -24.30 -10.28 15.07
C GLU A 131 -23.04 -10.87 15.72
N PRO A 132 -23.14 -11.98 16.47
CA PRO A 132 -22.02 -12.59 17.20
C PRO A 132 -21.05 -13.35 16.27
N ALA A 133 -21.30 -13.36 14.97
CA ALA A 133 -20.48 -14.09 14.02
C ALA A 133 -19.03 -13.58 14.04
N ARG A 134 -18.11 -14.39 14.49
CA ARG A 134 -16.68 -14.11 14.49
C ARG A 134 -15.93 -15.21 13.77
N LEU A 135 -15.14 -14.79 12.79
CA LEU A 135 -14.19 -15.66 12.11
C LEU A 135 -12.84 -15.54 12.82
N ASP A 136 -12.17 -16.69 12.98
CA ASP A 136 -10.86 -16.73 13.63
C ASP A 136 -9.83 -15.94 12.82
N ARG A 137 -9.22 -14.97 13.49
CA ARG A 137 -8.20 -14.13 12.91
C ARG A 137 -6.87 -14.85 12.89
N GLN A 138 -6.36 -15.16 11.73
CA GLN A 138 -5.01 -15.69 11.61
C GLN A 138 -3.98 -14.62 12.04
N PRO A 139 -2.88 -15.04 12.69
CA PRO A 139 -1.79 -14.11 12.99
C PRO A 139 -1.28 -13.46 11.70
N PRO A 140 -0.78 -12.21 11.77
CA PRO A 140 -0.20 -11.59 10.60
C PRO A 140 0.95 -12.46 10.11
N ALA A 141 0.98 -12.75 8.81
CA ALA A 141 2.18 -13.31 8.22
C ALA A 141 3.30 -12.29 8.50
N ARG A 142 4.34 -12.73 9.19
CA ARG A 142 5.52 -11.90 9.42
C ARG A 142 6.02 -11.46 8.04
N GLY A 143 6.05 -10.16 7.80
CA GLY A 143 6.68 -9.60 6.62
C GLY A 143 8.15 -10.04 6.64
N PHE A 144 8.69 -10.35 5.48
CA PHE A 144 10.14 -10.50 5.35
C PHE A 144 10.76 -9.11 5.59
N HIS A 145 11.60 -9.01 6.60
CA HIS A 145 12.40 -7.84 6.89
C HIS A 145 13.86 -8.21 6.65
N LEU A 146 14.60 -7.30 6.03
CA LEU A 146 16.04 -7.42 5.94
C LEU A 146 16.67 -7.06 7.29
N THR A 147 17.76 -7.72 7.62
CA THR A 147 18.62 -7.26 8.72
C THR A 147 19.28 -5.94 8.32
N PRO A 148 19.79 -5.15 9.28
CA PRO A 148 20.56 -3.94 8.95
C PRO A 148 21.72 -4.22 7.98
N GLY A 149 22.50 -5.28 8.19
CA GLY A 149 23.60 -5.67 7.32
C GLY A 149 23.14 -6.08 5.91
N ASP A 150 22.04 -6.83 5.78
CA ASP A 150 21.47 -7.17 4.47
C ASP A 150 20.91 -5.93 3.75
N THR A 151 20.39 -4.97 4.50
CA THR A 151 19.93 -3.70 3.97
C THR A 151 21.09 -2.89 3.41
N GLU A 152 22.18 -2.77 4.16
CA GLU A 152 23.40 -2.08 3.72
C GLU A 152 23.99 -2.74 2.46
N ALA A 153 24.08 -4.08 2.44
CA ALA A 153 24.54 -4.82 1.27
C ALA A 153 23.63 -4.57 0.05
N LEU A 154 22.30 -4.54 0.24
CA LEU A 154 21.36 -4.23 -0.84
C LEU A 154 21.53 -2.78 -1.35
N LEU A 155 21.67 -1.81 -0.46
CA LEU A 155 21.91 -0.41 -0.83
C LEU A 155 23.22 -0.25 -1.58
N HIS A 156 24.28 -0.92 -1.13
CA HIS A 156 25.54 -0.97 -1.87
C HIS A 156 25.36 -1.56 -3.27
N ASP A 157 24.68 -2.70 -3.39
CA ASP A 157 24.38 -3.34 -4.68
C ASP A 157 23.58 -2.43 -5.61
N LEU A 158 22.57 -1.76 -5.10
CA LEU A 158 21.77 -0.79 -5.87
C LEU A 158 22.61 0.40 -6.36
N THR A 159 23.69 0.74 -5.67
CA THR A 159 24.56 1.84 -6.01
C THR A 159 25.61 1.47 -7.07
N VAL A 160 26.19 0.26 -6.97
CA VAL A 160 27.30 -0.17 -7.83
C VAL A 160 26.89 -1.09 -8.98
N LYS A 161 25.84 -1.91 -8.78
CA LYS A 161 25.37 -2.85 -9.78
C LYS A 161 24.24 -2.21 -10.61
N ARG A 162 24.37 -2.31 -11.92
CA ARG A 162 23.29 -1.98 -12.84
C ARG A 162 22.68 -3.29 -13.35
N PRO A 163 21.43 -3.61 -12.97
CA PRO A 163 20.74 -4.74 -13.56
C PRO A 163 20.66 -4.61 -15.09
N ILE A 164 20.76 -5.72 -15.80
CA ILE A 164 20.70 -5.78 -17.26
C ILE A 164 19.39 -5.09 -17.73
N HIS A 165 19.52 -4.25 -18.75
CA HIS A 165 18.40 -3.44 -19.30
C HIS A 165 17.77 -2.40 -18.34
N ALA A 166 18.33 -2.17 -17.15
CA ALA A 166 17.86 -1.11 -16.27
C ALA A 166 18.27 0.28 -16.79
N ASN A 167 17.33 1.22 -16.79
CA ASN A 167 17.65 2.62 -17.03
C ASN A 167 18.43 3.18 -15.84
N ALA A 168 19.61 3.78 -16.10
CA ALA A 168 20.52 4.27 -15.06
C ALA A 168 19.85 5.24 -14.10
N MET A 169 19.10 6.22 -14.62
CA MET A 169 18.40 7.20 -13.81
C MET A 169 17.31 6.58 -12.94
N THR A 170 16.60 5.57 -13.48
CA THR A 170 15.63 4.81 -12.69
C THR A 170 16.31 4.02 -11.58
N ALA A 171 17.48 3.43 -11.82
CA ALA A 171 18.23 2.69 -10.81
C ALA A 171 18.70 3.62 -9.68
N LEU A 172 19.27 4.78 -10.01
CA LEU A 172 19.70 5.80 -9.02
C LEU A 172 18.53 6.31 -8.18
N ARG A 173 17.40 6.67 -8.82
CA ARG A 173 16.19 7.06 -8.08
C ARG A 173 15.71 5.97 -7.15
N THR A 174 15.72 4.72 -7.60
CA THR A 174 15.28 3.59 -6.78
C THR A 174 16.20 3.34 -5.61
N ALA A 175 17.52 3.46 -5.79
CA ALA A 175 18.49 3.39 -4.70
C ALA A 175 18.25 4.51 -3.66
N ALA A 176 18.02 5.74 -4.12
CA ALA A 176 17.75 6.88 -3.24
C ALA A 176 16.45 6.71 -2.43
N VAL A 177 15.37 6.24 -3.06
CA VAL A 177 14.12 5.91 -2.34
C VAL A 177 14.37 4.81 -1.31
N ALA A 178 15.11 3.76 -1.65
CA ALA A 178 15.40 2.65 -0.74
C ALA A 178 16.25 3.11 0.46
N ALA A 179 17.26 3.96 0.22
CA ALA A 179 18.09 4.53 1.25
C ALA A 179 17.30 5.39 2.25
N LEU A 180 16.44 6.28 1.77
CA LEU A 180 15.56 7.06 2.66
C LEU A 180 14.58 6.18 3.44
N VAL A 181 14.01 5.13 2.84
CA VAL A 181 13.17 4.18 3.60
C VAL A 181 13.96 3.49 4.71
N ALA A 182 15.21 3.13 4.44
CA ALA A 182 16.08 2.46 5.41
C ALA A 182 16.47 3.38 6.58
N ASP A 183 16.81 4.64 6.31
CA ASP A 183 17.23 5.58 7.35
C ASP A 183 16.04 6.17 8.13
N THR A 184 14.97 6.54 7.43
CA THR A 184 13.85 7.23 8.07
C THR A 184 12.79 6.30 8.66
N GLY A 185 12.76 5.03 8.28
CA GLY A 185 11.68 4.10 8.64
C GLY A 185 10.34 4.48 8.02
N ARG A 186 10.28 5.54 7.21
CA ARG A 186 9.04 5.99 6.55
C ARG A 186 8.74 5.17 5.30
N GLY A 187 7.48 5.08 4.92
CA GLY A 187 7.09 4.37 3.70
C GLY A 187 7.19 5.25 2.47
N VAL A 188 7.17 4.61 1.31
CA VAL A 188 7.18 5.33 0.03
C VAL A 188 6.06 6.36 -0.10
N PRO A 189 4.82 6.15 0.39
CA PRO A 189 3.79 7.19 0.35
C PRO A 189 4.16 8.47 1.11
N GLU A 190 4.80 8.34 2.28
CA GLU A 190 5.22 9.46 3.12
C GLU A 190 6.42 10.22 2.50
N LEU A 191 7.25 9.49 1.75
CA LEU A 191 8.41 10.07 1.06
C LEU A 191 8.09 10.61 -0.35
N ALA A 192 6.92 10.28 -0.93
CA ALA A 192 6.63 10.54 -2.33
C ALA A 192 6.52 12.03 -2.68
N ASP A 193 6.07 12.84 -1.74
CA ASP A 193 5.83 14.27 -1.93
C ASP A 193 7.02 15.14 -1.49
N LEU A 194 8.16 14.53 -1.13
CA LEU A 194 9.35 15.28 -0.74
C LEU A 194 9.84 16.23 -1.83
N ASN A 195 10.24 17.41 -1.38
CA ASN A 195 10.93 18.40 -2.19
C ASN A 195 12.45 18.25 -2.03
N VAL A 196 13.23 18.69 -3.01
CA VAL A 196 14.70 18.72 -2.91
C VAL A 196 15.17 19.54 -1.70
N ARG A 197 14.42 20.59 -1.36
CA ARG A 197 14.73 21.48 -0.22
C ARG A 197 14.59 20.79 1.15
N ALA A 198 13.93 19.65 1.21
CA ALA A 198 13.82 18.86 2.42
C ALA A 198 15.08 18.05 2.73
N LEU A 199 16.08 18.05 1.85
CA LEU A 199 17.35 17.36 2.03
C LEU A 199 18.43 18.37 2.43
N HIS A 200 19.03 18.16 3.60
CA HIS A 200 20.17 18.94 4.12
C HIS A 200 21.36 17.99 4.17
N LEU A 201 22.09 17.91 3.04
CA LEU A 201 23.16 16.94 2.84
C LEU A 201 24.56 17.48 3.18
N ASP A 202 24.68 18.81 3.34
CA ASP A 202 25.92 19.50 3.62
C ASP A 202 26.14 19.59 5.15
N GLY A 203 27.39 19.49 5.59
CA GLY A 203 27.78 19.59 7.00
C GLY A 203 28.01 18.24 7.68
N ASP A 204 28.26 18.30 9.01
CA ASP A 204 28.61 17.12 9.78
C ASP A 204 27.40 16.25 10.17
N ASP A 205 26.21 16.86 10.25
CA ASP A 205 24.96 16.21 10.66
C ASP A 205 23.92 16.27 9.54
N PRO A 206 24.06 15.49 8.47
CA PRO A 206 23.11 15.50 7.36
C PRO A 206 21.75 14.90 7.79
N TYR A 207 20.66 15.53 7.33
CA TYR A 207 19.29 15.09 7.67
C TYR A 207 18.31 15.33 6.52
N ALA A 208 17.15 14.68 6.64
CA ALA A 208 15.99 14.91 5.78
C ALA A 208 14.80 15.38 6.62
N GLU A 209 14.04 16.38 6.13
CA GLU A 209 12.76 16.78 6.72
C GLU A 209 11.64 15.92 6.16
N VAL A 210 11.02 15.09 7.01
CA VAL A 210 9.92 14.22 6.62
C VAL A 210 8.75 14.45 7.58
N GLU A 211 7.60 14.86 7.06
CA GLU A 211 6.40 15.17 7.85
C GLU A 211 6.64 16.15 9.01
N GLY A 212 7.59 17.08 8.84
CA GLY A 212 7.95 18.09 9.86
C GLY A 212 8.97 17.61 10.90
N GLU A 213 9.48 16.41 10.76
CA GLU A 213 10.54 15.87 11.60
C GLU A 213 11.88 15.88 10.86
N SER A 214 12.96 16.29 11.53
CA SER A 214 14.34 16.17 11.02
C SER A 214 14.87 14.79 11.33
N VAL A 215 15.09 13.98 10.31
CA VAL A 215 15.58 12.60 10.45
C VAL A 215 17.04 12.54 9.99
N PRO A 216 18.01 12.14 10.86
CA PRO A 216 19.41 12.05 10.50
C PRO A 216 19.63 11.01 9.40
N LEU A 217 20.61 11.25 8.54
CA LEU A 217 20.96 10.39 7.42
C LEU A 217 22.34 9.77 7.62
N THR A 218 22.46 8.50 7.22
CA THR A 218 23.77 7.83 7.16
C THR A 218 24.61 8.38 6.00
N GLN A 219 25.94 8.30 6.11
CA GLN A 219 26.84 8.71 5.04
C GLN A 219 26.60 7.94 3.73
N SER A 220 26.22 6.68 3.81
CA SER A 220 25.83 5.87 2.64
C SER A 220 24.62 6.48 1.95
N THR A 221 23.58 6.87 2.71
CA THR A 221 22.39 7.52 2.17
C THR A 221 22.70 8.88 1.55
N VAL A 222 23.53 9.69 2.21
CA VAL A 222 23.99 10.97 1.67
C VAL A 222 24.67 10.78 0.32
N HIS A 223 25.60 9.82 0.22
CA HIS A 223 26.28 9.51 -1.05
C HIS A 223 25.29 9.08 -2.16
N ILE A 224 24.33 8.24 -1.83
CA ILE A 224 23.29 7.78 -2.78
C ILE A 224 22.41 8.95 -3.23
N LEU A 225 21.97 9.80 -2.30
CA LEU A 225 21.14 10.96 -2.58
C LEU A 225 21.87 11.99 -3.45
N THR A 226 23.15 12.29 -3.15
CA THR A 226 23.96 13.19 -3.96
C THR A 226 24.06 12.72 -5.40
N ARG A 227 24.29 11.43 -5.62
CA ARG A 227 24.29 10.86 -6.98
C ARG A 227 22.94 10.94 -7.67
N TRP A 228 21.85 10.74 -6.93
CA TRP A 228 20.51 10.91 -7.48
C TRP A 228 20.25 12.37 -7.83
N LEU A 229 20.60 13.32 -6.97
CA LEU A 229 20.42 14.75 -7.24
C LEU A 229 21.18 15.20 -8.50
N ALA A 230 22.42 14.77 -8.70
CA ALA A 230 23.17 15.03 -9.92
C ALA A 230 22.47 14.46 -11.17
N ALA A 231 21.94 13.23 -11.08
CA ALA A 231 21.18 12.62 -12.15
C ALA A 231 19.85 13.36 -12.41
N ARG A 232 19.17 13.81 -11.36
CA ARG A 232 17.96 14.60 -11.42
C ARG A 232 18.21 15.95 -12.10
N GLU A 233 19.29 16.62 -11.73
CA GLU A 233 19.69 17.89 -12.33
C GLU A 233 19.87 17.77 -13.84
N SER A 234 20.50 16.73 -14.33
CA SER A 234 20.62 16.48 -15.76
C SER A 234 19.27 16.31 -16.47
N ILE A 235 18.28 15.71 -15.80
CA ILE A 235 16.92 15.60 -16.35
C ILE A 235 16.22 16.95 -16.37
N VAL A 236 16.37 17.73 -15.30
CA VAL A 236 15.74 19.04 -15.14
C VAL A 236 16.33 20.07 -16.10
N ALA A 237 17.65 20.00 -16.38
CA ALA A 237 18.32 20.87 -17.33
C ALA A 237 17.75 20.79 -18.78
N ASP A 238 17.15 19.63 -19.12
CA ASP A 238 16.49 19.42 -20.40
C ASP A 238 15.04 19.96 -20.43
N LEU A 239 14.52 20.48 -19.33
CA LEU A 239 13.15 21.01 -19.24
C LEU A 239 13.11 22.46 -19.73
N GLU A 240 12.06 22.82 -20.46
CA GLU A 240 11.72 24.21 -20.75
C GLU A 240 11.01 24.81 -19.54
N GLY A 241 11.71 25.55 -18.71
CA GLY A 241 11.14 26.22 -17.54
C GLY A 241 11.95 26.00 -16.25
N SER A 242 11.37 26.39 -15.12
CA SER A 242 12.00 26.25 -13.81
C SER A 242 11.89 24.83 -13.25
N ASP A 243 12.83 24.46 -12.38
CA ASP A 243 12.78 23.21 -11.63
C ASP A 243 11.47 23.12 -10.79
N PRO A 244 10.66 22.04 -10.95
CA PRO A 244 9.45 21.84 -10.14
C PRO A 244 9.75 21.58 -8.66
N GLY A 245 11.01 21.36 -8.28
CA GLY A 245 11.44 21.12 -6.90
C GLY A 245 11.10 19.74 -6.34
N HIS A 246 10.37 18.90 -7.05
CA HIS A 246 10.06 17.54 -6.59
C HIS A 246 11.33 16.69 -6.49
N LEU A 247 11.52 16.01 -5.35
CA LEU A 247 12.66 15.10 -5.19
C LEU A 247 12.57 13.92 -6.16
N TRP A 248 11.39 13.35 -6.31
CA TRP A 248 11.15 12.21 -7.19
C TRP A 248 10.46 12.65 -8.49
N ILE A 249 11.19 12.60 -9.57
CA ILE A 249 10.70 12.90 -10.90
C ILE A 249 10.70 11.65 -11.80
N PRO A 250 9.86 11.58 -12.85
CA PRO A 250 9.92 10.52 -13.84
C PRO A 250 11.28 10.48 -14.52
N THR A 251 11.82 9.28 -14.75
CA THR A 251 13.11 9.06 -15.41
C THR A 251 12.96 8.54 -16.84
N LYS A 252 11.73 8.42 -17.30
CA LYS A 252 11.37 8.01 -18.66
C LYS A 252 10.21 8.87 -19.14
N PRO A 253 10.12 9.16 -20.44
CA PRO A 253 8.94 9.77 -21.01
C PRO A 253 7.69 8.99 -20.66
N GLY A 254 6.62 9.69 -20.28
CA GLY A 254 5.33 9.07 -20.03
C GLY A 254 4.77 8.47 -21.32
N ARG A 255 4.02 7.38 -21.23
CA ARG A 255 3.20 6.94 -22.35
C ARG A 255 2.06 7.94 -22.50
N ALA A 256 2.02 8.63 -23.63
CA ALA A 256 0.92 9.52 -23.94
C ALA A 256 -0.39 8.76 -24.07
N ARG A 257 -1.47 9.34 -23.56
CA ARG A 257 -2.82 8.91 -23.94
C ARG A 257 -3.00 9.22 -25.42
N GLY A 258 -3.27 8.19 -26.24
CA GLY A 258 -3.46 8.35 -27.68
C GLY A 258 -2.26 8.04 -28.57
N GLY A 259 -1.21 7.41 -28.04
CA GLY A 259 -0.12 6.85 -28.86
C GLY A 259 1.01 7.81 -29.21
N VAL A 260 0.90 9.10 -28.87
CA VAL A 260 2.01 10.06 -29.05
C VAL A 260 2.86 10.08 -27.78
N PRO A 261 4.17 9.79 -27.82
CA PRO A 261 5.03 9.89 -26.65
C PRO A 261 5.01 11.30 -26.10
N SER A 262 4.79 11.45 -24.78
CA SER A 262 5.08 12.73 -24.11
C SER A 262 6.56 12.99 -24.27
N ALA A 263 6.90 14.10 -24.90
CA ALA A 263 8.27 14.35 -25.34
C ALA A 263 9.28 14.53 -24.20
N LYS A 264 8.84 14.79 -22.95
CA LYS A 264 9.76 15.12 -21.86
C LYS A 264 9.37 14.44 -20.54
N PRO A 265 10.31 13.73 -19.87
CA PRO A 265 10.15 13.32 -18.47
C PRO A 265 10.28 14.54 -17.55
N GLY A 266 9.66 14.52 -16.37
CA GLY A 266 10.19 15.34 -15.28
C GLY A 266 9.35 16.50 -14.74
N ILE A 267 8.24 16.91 -15.36
CA ILE A 267 7.46 18.06 -14.85
C ILE A 267 6.62 17.67 -13.61
N ASN A 268 6.08 16.48 -13.56
CA ASN A 268 5.23 16.03 -12.47
C ASN A 268 6.01 15.11 -11.50
N PRO A 269 5.61 15.05 -10.21
CA PRO A 269 6.22 14.10 -9.29
C PRO A 269 6.01 12.66 -9.77
N ALA A 270 6.98 11.79 -9.48
CA ALA A 270 6.85 10.38 -9.75
C ALA A 270 5.79 9.77 -8.83
N ALA A 271 4.73 9.22 -9.39
CA ALA A 271 3.67 8.60 -8.61
C ALA A 271 4.19 7.47 -7.71
N VAL A 272 3.64 7.33 -6.51
CA VAL A 272 3.94 6.25 -5.53
C VAL A 272 3.96 4.87 -6.20
N ARG A 273 2.99 4.59 -7.08
CA ARG A 273 2.93 3.34 -7.84
C ARG A 273 4.17 3.12 -8.71
N THR A 274 4.71 4.18 -9.32
CA THR A 274 5.91 4.13 -10.15
C THR A 274 7.14 3.83 -9.31
N LEU A 275 7.27 4.46 -8.14
CA LEU A 275 8.37 4.21 -7.20
C LEU A 275 8.34 2.75 -6.71
N HIS A 276 7.18 2.24 -6.29
CA HIS A 276 7.02 0.84 -5.92
C HIS A 276 7.32 -0.15 -7.07
N ALA A 277 6.89 0.16 -8.30
CA ALA A 277 7.13 -0.71 -9.46
C ALA A 277 8.61 -0.76 -9.81
N SER A 278 9.31 0.39 -9.79
CA SER A 278 10.76 0.46 -10.03
C SER A 278 11.53 -0.33 -8.98
N HIS A 279 11.20 -0.15 -7.70
CA HIS A 279 11.84 -0.88 -6.60
C HIS A 279 11.66 -2.39 -6.76
N ARG A 280 10.43 -2.85 -7.00
CA ARG A 280 10.15 -4.28 -7.18
C ARG A 280 10.95 -4.87 -8.34
N ALA A 281 10.97 -4.19 -9.49
CA ALA A 281 11.67 -4.68 -10.67
C ALA A 281 13.18 -4.80 -10.44
N LEU A 282 13.82 -3.75 -9.89
CA LEU A 282 15.26 -3.72 -9.67
C LEU A 282 15.71 -4.65 -8.56
N VAL A 283 15.02 -4.67 -7.43
CA VAL A 283 15.38 -5.52 -6.29
C VAL A 283 15.14 -7.00 -6.59
N SER A 284 14.07 -7.33 -7.35
CA SER A 284 13.88 -8.73 -7.80
C SER A 284 15.01 -9.22 -8.72
N GLN A 285 15.59 -8.34 -9.52
CA GLN A 285 16.72 -8.70 -10.36
C GLN A 285 18.03 -8.90 -9.56
N LEU A 286 18.19 -8.17 -8.47
CA LEU A 286 19.37 -8.29 -7.61
C LEU A 286 19.28 -9.47 -6.63
N LEU A 287 18.13 -9.67 -6.00
CA LEU A 287 17.92 -10.67 -4.96
C LEU A 287 17.26 -11.97 -5.45
N GLY A 288 16.82 -12.03 -6.70
CA GLY A 288 16.03 -13.15 -7.22
C GLY A 288 14.60 -13.23 -6.68
N THR A 289 14.24 -12.39 -5.70
CA THR A 289 12.93 -12.38 -5.06
C THR A 289 12.37 -10.95 -4.96
N PRO A 290 11.04 -10.76 -5.11
CA PRO A 290 10.43 -9.45 -4.99
C PRO A 290 10.41 -9.00 -3.51
N LEU A 291 11.08 -7.91 -3.22
CA LEU A 291 11.07 -7.26 -1.91
C LEU A 291 10.25 -5.97 -1.98
N ARG A 292 9.48 -5.68 -0.93
CA ARG A 292 8.79 -4.40 -0.79
C ARG A 292 9.70 -3.39 -0.10
N PRO A 293 9.62 -2.08 -0.44
CA PRO A 293 10.40 -1.07 0.26
C PRO A 293 10.25 -1.11 1.79
N GLY A 294 9.05 -1.40 2.29
CA GLY A 294 8.80 -1.52 3.72
C GLY A 294 9.61 -2.62 4.45
N ALA A 295 10.23 -3.55 3.73
CA ALA A 295 11.13 -4.53 4.35
C ALA A 295 12.47 -3.91 4.81
N LEU A 296 12.79 -2.71 4.32
CA LEU A 296 14.00 -1.98 4.70
C LEU A 296 13.82 -1.17 6.01
N ARG A 297 12.58 -0.95 6.45
CA ARG A 297 12.28 -0.12 7.62
C ARG A 297 12.92 -0.60 8.92
N ALA A 298 13.14 -1.89 9.05
CA ALA A 298 13.78 -2.45 10.25
C ALA A 298 15.24 -1.97 10.44
N ALA A 299 15.87 -1.45 9.40
CA ALA A 299 17.22 -0.86 9.49
C ALA A 299 17.21 0.54 10.12
N ALA A 300 16.07 1.24 10.12
CA ALA A 300 15.97 2.58 10.70
C ALA A 300 16.05 2.58 12.23
N GLU A 301 15.50 1.57 12.92
CA GLU A 301 15.45 1.53 14.39
C GLU A 301 16.83 1.68 15.05
N PRO A 302 17.87 0.90 14.69
CA PRO A 302 19.19 1.06 15.29
C PRO A 302 19.83 2.42 15.00
N HIS A 303 19.63 2.94 13.79
CA HIS A 303 20.17 4.23 13.38
C HIS A 303 19.51 5.38 14.14
N LEU A 304 18.17 5.40 14.25
CA LEU A 304 17.42 6.42 14.97
C LEU A 304 17.69 6.37 16.48
N LEU A 305 17.93 5.19 17.05
CA LEU A 305 18.30 5.05 18.47
C LEU A 305 19.73 5.55 18.76
N ALA A 306 20.62 5.44 17.78
CA ALA A 306 22.01 5.92 17.91
C ALA A 306 22.13 7.44 17.68
N ALA A 307 21.11 8.09 17.12
CA ALA A 307 21.13 9.54 16.89
C ALA A 307 21.13 10.32 18.22
N PRO A 308 21.89 11.42 18.33
CA PRO A 308 21.88 12.26 19.52
C PRO A 308 20.49 12.80 19.82
N GLU A 309 20.20 12.95 21.12
CA GLU A 309 18.87 13.36 21.63
C GLU A 309 18.36 14.69 21.04
N GLN A 310 19.27 15.55 20.60
CA GLN A 310 18.98 16.84 19.95
C GLN A 310 18.30 16.72 18.58
N ALA A 311 18.39 15.58 17.92
CA ALA A 311 17.74 15.31 16.63
C ALA A 311 16.31 14.72 16.79
N ARG A 312 15.84 14.54 18.03
CA ARG A 312 14.53 13.93 18.35
C ARG A 312 13.46 14.95 18.82
N SER A 313 13.81 16.25 18.88
CA SER A 313 12.93 17.32 19.36
C SER A 313 12.20 18.06 18.24
#